data_d43790853c27e8a270aaebbf5d23ef6b
#
_entry.id   d43790853c27e8a270aaebbf5d23ef6b
#
_cell.length_a   1.000
_cell.length_b   1.000
_cell.length_c   1.000
_cell.angle_alpha   90.00
_cell.angle_beta   90.00
_cell.angle_gamma   90.00
#
_symmetry.space_group_name_H-M   'P 1'
#
loop_
_entity.id
_entity.type
_entity.pdbx_description
1 polymer ?
#
loop_
_entity_poly.entity_id
_entity_poly.type
_entity_poly.pdbx_seq_one_letter_code
_entity_poly.pdbx_strand_id
1 'polypeptide(L)'
;MDALSHREWECITQMIMEISPPFREAIGIPRGGNVLGKLLNRHGTGKEEDPICIVDDVLTTGMSMNTYREEMDIERWQKSCALGWVVFARVRPPKWIKALFQMPVI
;
A
#
# COMPACT_ATOMS: atom_id res chain seq x y z
N MET A 1 10.26 11.21 -1.51
CA MET A 1 9.83 10.81 -2.87
C MET A 1 9.17 11.94 -3.63
N ASP A 2 9.58 13.16 -3.33
CA ASP A 2 8.99 14.35 -3.96
C ASP A 2 9.48 14.58 -5.39
N ALA A 3 10.48 13.79 -5.81
CA ALA A 3 11.06 13.92 -7.15
C ALA A 3 10.20 13.33 -8.25
N LEU A 4 9.19 12.51 -7.92
CA LEU A 4 8.36 11.88 -8.92
C LEU A 4 7.27 12.81 -9.42
N SER A 5 7.10 12.86 -10.74
CA SER A 5 6.02 13.61 -11.38
C SER A 5 4.70 12.87 -11.24
N HIS A 6 3.60 13.56 -11.47
CA HIS A 6 2.28 12.96 -11.46
C HIS A 6 2.18 11.79 -12.46
N ARG A 7 2.79 11.95 -13.64
CA ARG A 7 2.82 10.90 -14.66
C ARG A 7 3.56 9.66 -14.19
N GLU A 8 4.67 9.84 -13.47
CA GLU A 8 5.43 8.73 -12.93
C GLU A 8 4.64 7.99 -11.86
N TRP A 9 3.93 8.71 -11.00
CA TRP A 9 3.05 8.10 -10.00
C TRP A 9 1.92 7.30 -10.66
N GLU A 10 1.37 7.78 -11.77
CA GLU A 10 0.36 7.05 -12.51
C GLU A 10 0.92 5.77 -13.11
N CYS A 11 2.14 5.80 -13.64
CA CYS A 11 2.81 4.60 -14.14
C CYS A 11 3.02 3.57 -13.02
N ILE A 12 3.48 4.01 -11.86
CA ILE A 12 3.66 3.13 -10.69
C ILE A 12 2.33 2.50 -10.30
N THR A 13 1.27 3.29 -10.28
CA THR A 13 -0.08 2.80 -9.98
C THR A 13 -0.50 1.68 -10.94
N GLN A 14 -0.27 1.88 -12.22
CA GLN A 14 -0.59 0.86 -13.22
C GLN A 14 0.24 -0.41 -13.04
N MET A 15 1.53 -0.27 -12.76
CA MET A 15 2.39 -1.42 -12.49
C MET A 15 1.87 -2.24 -11.31
N ILE A 16 1.48 -1.56 -10.24
CA ILE A 16 0.90 -2.23 -9.07
C ILE A 16 -0.41 -2.93 -9.45
N MET A 17 -1.28 -2.25 -10.19
CA MET A 17 -2.59 -2.82 -10.53
C MET A 17 -2.49 -4.05 -11.43
N GLU A 18 -1.43 -4.19 -12.21
CA GLU A 18 -1.23 -5.37 -13.04
C GLU A 18 -0.95 -6.64 -12.23
N ILE A 19 -0.42 -6.48 -11.01
CA ILE A 19 -0.01 -7.63 -10.19
C ILE A 19 -0.71 -7.71 -8.85
N SER A 20 -1.48 -6.68 -8.47
CA SER A 20 -2.14 -6.66 -7.16
C SER A 20 -3.37 -7.53 -7.15
N PRO A 21 -3.58 -8.29 -6.05
CA PRO A 21 -4.89 -8.85 -5.81
C PRO A 21 -5.92 -7.72 -5.62
N PRO A 22 -7.21 -8.02 -5.79
CA PRO A 22 -8.23 -7.00 -5.59
C PRO A 22 -8.23 -6.49 -4.15
N PHE A 23 -8.54 -5.21 -3.99
CA PHE A 23 -8.67 -4.58 -2.67
C PHE A 23 -9.92 -3.69 -2.66
N ARG A 24 -10.48 -3.53 -1.48
CA ARG A 24 -11.71 -2.78 -1.29
C ARG A 24 -11.52 -1.29 -1.50
N GLU A 25 -10.53 -0.73 -0.83
CA GLU A 25 -10.14 0.67 -0.91
C GLU A 25 -8.66 0.79 -0.56
N ALA A 26 -8.03 1.91 -0.91
CA ALA A 26 -6.64 2.16 -0.59
C ALA A 26 -6.52 3.39 0.29
N ILE A 27 -5.69 3.29 1.32
CA ILE A 27 -5.43 4.35 2.28
C ILE A 27 -3.93 4.59 2.33
N GLY A 28 -3.51 5.81 2.02
CA GLY A 28 -2.10 6.17 2.07
C GLY A 28 -1.66 6.63 3.45
N ILE A 29 -0.49 6.17 3.86
CA ILE A 29 0.13 6.65 5.10
C ILE A 29 0.69 8.05 4.84
N PRO A 30 0.30 9.04 5.61
CA PRO A 30 0.86 10.36 5.45
C PRO A 30 2.37 10.38 5.80
N ARG A 31 3.17 11.17 5.08
CA ARG A 31 2.78 11.91 3.87
C ARG A 31 3.10 11.13 2.61
N GLY A 32 4.15 10.30 2.65
CA GLY A 32 4.71 9.66 1.47
C GLY A 32 3.72 8.79 0.69
N GLY A 33 2.76 8.19 1.37
CA GLY A 33 1.78 7.34 0.72
C GLY A 33 0.55 8.04 0.16
N ASN A 34 0.42 9.36 0.39
CA ASN A 34 -0.83 10.08 0.06
C ASN A 34 -1.16 10.07 -1.43
N VAL A 35 -0.19 10.38 -2.28
CA VAL A 35 -0.44 10.44 -3.73
C VAL A 35 -0.80 9.06 -4.27
N LEU A 36 0.02 8.07 -3.94
CA LEU A 36 -0.20 6.71 -4.40
C LEU A 36 -1.50 6.13 -3.84
N GLY A 37 -1.80 6.42 -2.57
CA GLY A 37 -3.05 6.00 -1.95
C GLY A 37 -4.27 6.52 -2.69
N LYS A 38 -4.28 7.77 -3.07
CA LYS A 38 -5.37 8.37 -3.84
C LYS A 38 -5.51 7.74 -5.22
N LEU A 39 -4.39 7.50 -5.88
CA LEU A 39 -4.41 6.91 -7.22
C LEU A 39 -4.90 5.45 -7.17
N LEU A 40 -4.40 4.67 -6.23
CA LEU A 40 -4.84 3.29 -6.07
C LEU A 40 -6.29 3.19 -5.63
N ASN A 41 -6.76 4.12 -4.82
CA ASN A 41 -8.15 4.08 -4.33
C ASN A 41 -9.17 4.14 -5.46
N ARG A 42 -8.83 4.70 -6.60
CA ARG A 42 -9.69 4.71 -7.80
C ARG A 42 -9.97 3.31 -8.32
N HIS A 43 -9.11 2.35 -7.98
CA HIS A 43 -9.21 0.96 -8.43
C HIS A 43 -9.79 0.03 -7.36
N GLY A 44 -10.21 0.57 -6.22
CA GLY A 44 -10.84 -0.21 -5.18
C GLY A 44 -12.16 -0.81 -5.66
N THR A 45 -12.42 -2.04 -5.26
CA THR A 45 -13.63 -2.75 -5.67
C THR A 45 -14.88 -2.32 -4.91
N GLY A 46 -14.70 -1.76 -3.71
CA GLY A 46 -15.79 -1.42 -2.81
C GLY A 46 -16.47 -2.63 -2.17
N LYS A 47 -15.97 -3.83 -2.42
CA LYS A 47 -16.58 -5.06 -1.90
C LYS A 47 -16.09 -5.36 -0.48
N GLU A 48 -17.02 -5.74 0.39
CA GLU A 48 -16.67 -6.04 1.78
C GLU A 48 -15.73 -7.23 1.94
N GLU A 49 -15.78 -8.18 1.03
CA GLU A 49 -14.92 -9.36 1.06
C GLU A 49 -13.48 -9.06 0.66
N ASP A 50 -13.23 -7.95 0.01
CA ASP A 50 -11.88 -7.57 -0.41
C ASP A 50 -11.14 -6.83 0.69
N PRO A 51 -9.80 -7.03 0.81
CA PRO A 51 -9.04 -6.40 1.89
C PRO A 51 -8.87 -4.90 1.69
N ILE A 52 -8.65 -4.20 2.80
CA ILE A 52 -8.25 -2.80 2.78
C ILE A 52 -6.76 -2.74 2.47
N CYS A 53 -6.40 -1.89 1.52
CA CYS A 53 -5.01 -1.70 1.11
C CYS A 53 -4.40 -0.50 1.83
N ILE A 54 -3.30 -0.74 2.55
CA ILE A 54 -2.52 0.32 3.19
C ILE A 54 -1.30 0.56 2.33
N VAL A 55 -1.05 1.82 2.01
CA VAL A 55 -0.05 2.20 1.01
C VAL A 55 0.98 3.16 1.60
N ASP A 56 2.25 2.90 1.32
CA ASP A 56 3.33 3.83 1.63
C ASP A 56 4.33 3.82 0.46
N ASP A 57 5.20 4.83 0.42
CA ASP A 57 6.20 4.90 -0.63
C ASP A 57 7.40 3.98 -0.35
N VAL A 58 7.89 3.95 0.87
CA VAL A 58 9.07 3.17 1.26
C VAL A 58 8.82 2.38 2.54
N LEU A 59 9.23 1.13 2.53
CA LEU A 59 9.24 0.28 3.72
C LEU A 59 10.67 0.26 4.28
N THR A 60 10.88 0.88 5.44
CA THR A 60 12.19 0.89 6.11
C THR A 60 12.25 -0.12 7.25
N THR A 61 11.36 -0.02 8.21
CA THR A 61 11.27 -0.94 9.36
C THR A 61 9.96 -1.70 9.40
N GLY A 62 8.95 -1.21 8.68
CA GLY A 62 7.59 -1.74 8.76
C GLY A 62 6.76 -1.20 9.92
N MET A 63 7.38 -0.42 10.82
CA MET A 63 6.67 0.08 12.00
C MET A 63 5.51 0.99 11.66
N SER A 64 5.68 1.90 10.70
CA SER A 64 4.61 2.82 10.30
C SER A 64 3.39 2.08 9.77
N MET A 65 3.60 1.09 8.93
CA MET A 65 2.49 0.32 8.37
C MET A 65 1.83 -0.57 9.41
N ASN A 66 2.62 -1.20 10.27
CA ASN A 66 2.06 -2.01 11.37
C ASN A 66 1.26 -1.16 12.34
N THR A 67 1.78 0.01 12.72
CA THR A 67 1.09 0.93 13.64
C THR A 67 -0.22 1.41 13.00
N TYR A 68 -0.17 1.80 11.74
CA TYR A 68 -1.35 2.26 11.02
C TYR A 68 -2.42 1.17 10.94
N ARG A 69 -1.99 -0.06 10.68
CA ARG A 69 -2.86 -1.22 10.67
C ARG A 69 -3.53 -1.43 12.01
N GLU A 70 -2.77 -1.34 13.11
CA GLU A 70 -3.29 -1.55 14.47
C GLU A 70 -4.26 -0.46 14.90
N GLU A 71 -4.09 0.77 14.40
CA GLU A 71 -4.94 1.90 14.71
C GLU A 71 -6.24 1.95 13.91
N MET A 72 -6.36 1.12 12.89
CA MET A 72 -7.57 1.08 12.09
C MET A 72 -8.75 0.48 12.87
N ASP A 73 -9.94 0.84 12.43
CA ASP A 73 -11.18 0.35 13.00
C ASP A 73 -11.21 -1.18 13.03
N ILE A 74 -11.37 -1.74 14.21
CA ILE A 74 -11.38 -3.19 14.46
C ILE A 74 -12.43 -3.89 13.59
N GLU A 75 -13.60 -3.29 13.39
CA GLU A 75 -14.64 -3.90 12.58
C GLU A 75 -14.19 -4.11 11.14
N ARG A 76 -13.43 -3.17 10.59
CA ARG A 76 -12.87 -3.28 9.24
C ARG A 76 -11.88 -4.44 9.14
N TRP A 77 -11.11 -4.67 10.21
CA TRP A 77 -10.13 -5.76 10.24
C TRP A 77 -10.75 -7.13 10.43
N GLN A 78 -11.84 -7.22 11.17
CA GLN A 78 -12.53 -8.48 11.36
C GLN A 78 -13.14 -9.00 10.06
N LYS A 79 -13.49 -8.11 9.17
CA LYS A 79 -14.15 -8.45 7.90
C LYS A 79 -13.20 -8.68 6.75
N SER A 80 -12.00 -8.11 6.80
CA SER A 80 -11.08 -8.14 5.67
C SER A 80 -9.64 -8.31 6.14
N CYS A 81 -8.90 -9.19 5.48
CA CYS A 81 -7.45 -9.25 5.67
C CYS A 81 -6.82 -7.97 5.12
N ALA A 82 -5.75 -7.52 5.77
CA ALA A 82 -5.02 -6.37 5.29
C ALA A 82 -4.15 -6.73 4.09
N LEU A 83 -4.05 -5.79 3.18
CA LEU A 83 -3.08 -5.83 2.09
C LEU A 83 -2.25 -4.56 2.17
N GLY A 84 -0.94 -4.68 2.15
CA GLY A 84 -0.06 -3.51 2.11
C GLY A 84 0.68 -3.43 0.78
N TRP A 85 0.85 -2.21 0.27
CA TRP A 85 1.68 -1.94 -0.90
C TRP A 85 2.68 -0.84 -0.58
N VAL A 86 3.94 -1.07 -0.95
CA VAL A 86 4.99 -0.06 -0.94
C VAL A 86 5.67 -0.05 -2.30
N VAL A 87 6.23 1.10 -2.69
CA VAL A 87 6.97 1.18 -3.94
C VAL A 87 8.34 0.54 -3.76
N PHE A 88 9.06 0.95 -2.71
CA PHE A 88 10.40 0.43 -2.42
C PHE A 88 10.45 -0.20 -1.03
N ALA A 89 10.95 -1.42 -0.95
CA ALA A 89 11.22 -2.06 0.33
C ALA A 89 12.72 -2.15 0.56
N ARG A 90 13.19 -1.61 1.68
CA ARG A 90 14.60 -1.70 2.10
C ARG A 90 14.86 -2.89 3.00
N VAL A 91 13.79 -3.50 3.50
CA VAL A 91 13.83 -4.70 4.33
C VAL A 91 12.91 -5.72 3.71
N ARG A 92 13.00 -6.97 4.16
CA ARG A 92 12.04 -8.00 3.71
C ARG A 92 10.67 -7.65 4.26
N PRO A 93 9.67 -7.46 3.39
CA PRO A 93 8.33 -7.17 3.88
C PRO A 93 7.68 -8.40 4.52
N PRO A 94 6.84 -8.21 5.55
CA PRO A 94 6.01 -9.28 6.04
C PRO A 94 5.03 -9.74 4.95
N LYS A 95 4.41 -10.90 5.13
CA LYS A 95 3.57 -11.50 4.09
C LYS A 95 2.42 -10.63 3.62
N TRP A 96 1.90 -9.76 4.48
CA TRP A 96 0.76 -8.93 4.12
C TRP A 96 1.15 -7.68 3.31
N ILE A 97 2.44 -7.36 3.25
CA ILE A 97 2.95 -6.21 2.50
C ILE A 97 3.65 -6.68 1.23
N LYS A 98 3.27 -6.10 0.09
CA LYS A 98 3.92 -6.34 -1.19
C LYS A 98 4.75 -5.12 -1.56
N ALA A 99 5.89 -5.34 -2.17
CA ALA A 99 6.75 -4.28 -2.66
C ALA A 99 6.86 -4.37 -4.18
N LEU A 100 6.78 -3.22 -4.84
CA LEU A 100 6.99 -3.18 -6.29
C LEU A 100 8.47 -3.40 -6.60
N PHE A 101 9.34 -2.75 -5.84
CA PHE A 101 10.79 -2.91 -5.96
C PHE A 101 11.39 -3.28 -4.61
N GLN A 102 12.12 -4.40 -4.61
CA GLN A 102 12.83 -4.86 -3.42
C GLN A 102 14.29 -4.44 -3.52
N MET A 103 14.75 -3.64 -2.56
CA MET A 103 16.14 -3.26 -2.46
C MET A 103 16.95 -4.45 -1.90
N PRO A 104 18.24 -4.60 -2.28
CA PRO A 104 19.07 -5.63 -1.67
C PRO A 104 19.12 -5.47 -0.15
N VAL A 105 18.91 -6.60 0.54
CA VAL A 105 19.01 -6.63 2.00
C VAL A 105 20.41 -7.12 2.35
N ILE A 106 21.16 -6.26 3.00
CA ILE A 106 22.54 -6.56 3.37
C ILE A 106 22.61 -7.02 4.82
#